data_dff7ff477a60cea311308d69e50b68ec
#
_entry.id   dff7ff477a60cea311308d69e50b68ec
#
_cell.length_a   1.000
_cell.length_b   1.000
_cell.length_c   1.000
_cell.angle_alpha   90.00
_cell.angle_beta   90.00
_cell.angle_gamma   90.00
#
_symmetry.space_group_name_H-M   'P 1'
#
loop_
_entity.id
_entity.type
_entity.pdbx_description
1 polymer ?
#
loop_
_entity_poly.entity_id
_entity_poly.type
_entity_poly.pdbx_seq_one_letter_code
_entity_poly.pdbx_strand_id
1 'polypeptide(L)'
;MIDRLKRRKFGQNYLVDPIIINKIATIIKSNTRKGMFEIGPGKGAITKYLLDPEFLLTAIDIDDKNTDYLEQKFKNKNIKIICGDILDFDYSKLIDGITIFGNLPYNISSKITLNITK
;
A
#
# COMPACT_ATOMS: atom_id res chain seq x y z
N MET A 1 -21.39 -19.53 -0.53
CA MET A 1 -21.54 -18.10 -0.21
C MET A 1 -20.94 -17.73 1.14
N ILE A 2 -21.25 -18.50 2.17
CA ILE A 2 -20.71 -18.22 3.51
C ILE A 2 -19.18 -18.29 3.53
N ASP A 3 -18.61 -19.28 2.87
CA ASP A 3 -17.16 -19.45 2.84
C ASP A 3 -16.46 -18.31 2.13
N ARG A 4 -17.07 -17.78 1.07
CA ARG A 4 -16.51 -16.66 0.35
C ARG A 4 -16.56 -15.39 1.18
N LEU A 5 -17.66 -15.19 1.91
CA LEU A 5 -17.78 -14.06 2.82
C LEU A 5 -16.79 -14.16 3.96
N LYS A 6 -16.61 -15.36 4.49
CA LYS A 6 -15.62 -15.61 5.55
C LYS A 6 -14.21 -15.28 5.07
N ARG A 7 -13.85 -15.74 3.88
CA ARG A 7 -12.51 -15.48 3.35
C ARG A 7 -12.26 -13.99 3.13
N ARG A 8 -13.28 -13.29 2.64
CA ARG A 8 -13.17 -11.85 2.45
C ARG A 8 -13.03 -11.13 3.78
N LYS A 9 -13.86 -11.50 4.74
CA LYS A 9 -13.80 -10.91 6.07
C LYS A 9 -12.48 -11.22 6.76
N PHE A 10 -11.98 -12.44 6.57
CA PHE A 10 -10.71 -12.84 7.16
C PHE A 10 -9.57 -11.95 6.65
N GLY A 11 -9.48 -11.76 5.35
CA GLY A 11 -8.47 -10.89 4.78
C GLY A 11 -8.61 -9.46 5.24
N GLN A 12 -9.86 -8.97 5.34
CA GLN A 12 -10.11 -7.61 5.80
C GLN A 12 -9.84 -7.46 7.29
N ASN A 13 -10.20 -8.46 8.10
CA ASN A 13 -9.93 -8.43 9.54
C ASN A 13 -8.44 -8.37 9.83
N TYR A 14 -7.64 -9.05 9.02
CA TYR A 14 -6.20 -8.95 9.11
C TYR A 14 -5.74 -7.51 9.01
N LEU A 15 -6.36 -6.73 8.12
CA LEU A 15 -6.00 -5.33 7.88
C LEU A 15 -6.64 -4.34 8.85
N VAL A 16 -7.56 -4.79 9.71
CA VAL A 16 -8.19 -3.88 10.67
C VAL A 16 -7.70 -4.08 12.11
N ASP A 17 -6.88 -5.10 12.35
CA ASP A 17 -6.29 -5.28 13.68
C ASP A 17 -5.18 -4.25 13.89
N PRO A 18 -5.39 -3.27 14.77
CA PRO A 18 -4.42 -2.17 14.92
C PRO A 18 -3.07 -2.63 15.44
N ILE A 19 -3.01 -3.71 16.19
CA ILE A 19 -1.73 -4.23 16.70
C ILE A 19 -0.89 -4.78 15.55
N ILE A 20 -1.51 -5.59 14.69
CA ILE A 20 -0.83 -6.17 13.55
C ILE A 20 -0.43 -5.09 12.55
N ILE A 21 -1.35 -4.17 12.25
CA ILE A 21 -1.11 -3.07 11.33
C ILE A 21 0.06 -2.23 11.81
N ASN A 22 0.10 -1.91 13.08
CA ASN A 22 1.18 -1.09 13.64
C ASN A 22 2.52 -1.80 13.56
N LYS A 23 2.55 -3.11 13.78
CA LYS A 23 3.78 -3.90 13.64
C LYS A 23 4.28 -3.90 12.21
N ILE A 24 3.37 -4.08 11.24
CA ILE A 24 3.73 -4.05 9.82
C ILE A 24 4.27 -2.67 9.44
N ALA A 25 3.59 -1.62 9.86
CA ALA A 25 4.01 -0.25 9.57
C ALA A 25 5.39 0.05 10.17
N THR A 26 5.64 -0.41 11.38
CA THR A 26 6.94 -0.24 12.03
C THR A 26 8.05 -0.90 11.24
N ILE A 27 7.81 -2.12 10.75
CA ILE A 27 8.78 -2.83 9.92
C ILE A 27 9.06 -2.07 8.63
N ILE A 28 8.01 -1.60 7.97
CA ILE A 28 8.15 -0.86 6.72
C ILE A 28 8.96 0.42 6.95
N LYS A 29 8.61 1.19 7.97
CA LYS A 29 9.27 2.46 8.26
C LYS A 29 10.74 2.26 8.65
N SER A 30 11.03 1.22 9.42
CA SER A 30 12.42 0.97 9.86
C SER A 30 13.31 0.52 8.70
N ASN A 31 12.73 0.04 7.60
CA ASN A 31 13.47 -0.36 6.41
C ASN A 31 13.42 0.71 5.30
N THR A 32 12.73 1.82 5.54
CA THR A 32 12.60 2.88 4.54
C THR A 32 13.78 3.83 4.62
N ARG A 33 14.39 4.08 3.47
CA ARG A 33 15.52 5.00 3.38
C ARG A 33 15.30 6.14 2.40
N LYS A 34 14.46 5.95 1.38
CA LYS A 34 14.29 6.98 0.34
C LYS A 34 12.84 7.31 0.04
N GLY A 35 11.93 6.49 0.46
CA GLY A 35 10.52 6.70 0.20
C GLY A 35 9.80 5.38 0.17
N MET A 36 8.47 5.44 0.07
CA MET A 36 7.61 4.28 0.16
C MET A 36 6.65 4.25 -1.02
N PHE A 37 6.32 3.05 -1.47
CA PHE A 37 5.35 2.84 -2.55
C PHE A 37 4.38 1.75 -2.11
N GLU A 38 3.14 2.14 -1.87
CA GLU A 38 2.09 1.23 -1.39
C GLU A 38 1.17 0.82 -2.53
N ILE A 39 0.97 -0.49 -2.67
CA ILE A 39 0.09 -1.05 -3.69
C ILE A 39 -1.19 -1.54 -3.02
N GLY A 40 -2.34 -1.06 -3.50
CA GLY A 40 -3.64 -1.47 -2.99
C GLY A 40 -3.93 -0.98 -1.59
N PRO A 41 -3.79 0.31 -1.30
CA PRO A 41 -4.03 0.83 0.05
C PRO A 41 -5.47 0.68 0.55
N GLY A 42 -6.44 0.53 -0.35
CA GLY A 42 -7.84 0.43 0.03
C GLY A 42 -8.30 1.67 0.76
N LYS A 43 -8.77 1.51 1.98
CA LYS A 43 -9.22 2.63 2.82
C LYS A 43 -8.11 3.22 3.67
N GLY A 44 -6.87 2.80 3.45
CA GLY A 44 -5.73 3.40 4.12
C GLY A 44 -5.42 2.87 5.51
N ALA A 45 -5.76 1.61 5.78
CA ALA A 45 -5.56 1.03 7.11
C ALA A 45 -4.09 1.06 7.54
N ILE A 46 -3.18 0.69 6.64
CA ILE A 46 -1.75 0.75 6.92
C ILE A 46 -1.22 2.15 6.58
N THR A 47 -1.74 2.75 5.53
CA THR A 47 -1.31 4.05 5.01
C THR A 47 -1.19 5.10 6.10
N LYS A 48 -2.21 5.19 6.95
CA LYS A 48 -2.24 6.23 7.99
C LYS A 48 -1.09 6.14 8.98
N TYR A 49 -0.53 4.95 9.18
CA TYR A 49 0.61 4.77 10.08
C TYR A 49 1.95 5.01 9.40
N LEU A 50 1.96 5.17 8.08
CA LEU A 50 3.18 5.32 7.30
C LEU A 50 3.47 6.76 6.89
N LEU A 51 2.54 7.66 7.13
CA LEU A 51 2.71 9.07 6.75
C LEU A 51 3.87 9.67 7.53
N ASP A 52 4.77 10.32 6.82
CA ASP A 52 6.01 10.84 7.39
C ASP A 52 6.42 12.09 6.62
N PRO A 53 6.75 13.19 7.29
CA PRO A 53 7.14 14.40 6.57
C PRO A 53 8.47 14.26 5.82
N GLU A 54 9.30 13.29 6.19
CA GLU A 54 10.60 13.09 5.56
C GLU A 54 10.54 12.21 4.32
N PHE A 55 9.68 11.18 4.33
CA PHE A 55 9.62 10.20 3.25
C PHE A 55 8.28 10.26 2.53
N LEU A 56 8.30 10.56 1.24
CA LEU A 56 7.09 10.56 0.44
C LEU A 56 6.53 9.14 0.33
N LEU A 57 5.24 9.02 0.59
CA LEU A 57 4.50 7.78 0.35
C LEU A 57 3.70 7.94 -0.94
N THR A 58 3.96 7.08 -1.91
CA THR A 58 3.16 7.00 -3.13
C THR A 58 2.27 5.77 -3.04
N ALA A 59 0.98 5.94 -3.25
CA ALA A 59 0.02 4.84 -3.17
C ALA A 59 -0.72 4.69 -4.49
N ILE A 60 -0.86 3.48 -4.98
CA ILE A 60 -1.60 3.20 -6.20
C ILE A 60 -2.72 2.19 -5.91
N ASP A 61 -3.92 2.52 -6.37
CA ASP A 61 -5.09 1.65 -6.23
C ASP A 61 -5.87 1.68 -7.53
N ILE A 62 -6.39 0.52 -7.94
CA ILE A 62 -7.17 0.42 -9.17
C ILE A 62 -8.58 1.00 -9.00
N ASP A 63 -9.07 1.06 -7.77
CA ASP A 63 -10.42 1.52 -7.47
C ASP A 63 -10.44 3.03 -7.24
N ASP A 64 -11.10 3.76 -8.15
CA ASP A 64 -11.17 5.22 -8.06
C ASP A 64 -11.92 5.71 -6.82
N LYS A 65 -12.82 4.90 -6.28
CA LYS A 65 -13.50 5.24 -5.03
C LYS A 65 -12.52 5.26 -3.87
N ASN A 66 -11.58 4.33 -3.87
CA ASN A 66 -10.54 4.29 -2.86
C ASN A 66 -9.60 5.49 -2.98
N THR A 67 -9.16 5.79 -4.20
CA THR A 67 -8.25 6.92 -4.40
C THR A 67 -8.91 8.26 -4.05
N ASP A 68 -10.17 8.43 -4.39
CA ASP A 68 -10.92 9.64 -4.01
C ASP A 68 -11.02 9.76 -2.49
N TYR A 69 -11.33 8.66 -1.83
CA TYR A 69 -11.41 8.63 -0.37
C TYR A 69 -10.08 8.98 0.29
N LEU A 70 -8.99 8.42 -0.22
CA LEU A 70 -7.66 8.64 0.34
C LEU A 70 -7.19 10.10 0.12
N GLU A 71 -7.50 10.67 -1.03
CA GLU A 71 -7.15 12.05 -1.31
C GLU A 71 -7.83 13.01 -0.35
N GLN A 72 -9.07 12.72 0.01
CA GLN A 72 -9.80 13.52 1.00
C GLN A 72 -9.22 13.31 2.40
N LYS A 73 -9.02 12.04 2.77
CA LYS A 73 -8.60 11.67 4.11
C LYS A 73 -7.21 12.18 4.45
N PHE A 74 -6.30 12.12 3.49
CA PHE A 74 -4.89 12.48 3.71
C PHE A 74 -4.50 13.80 3.03
N LYS A 75 -5.47 14.67 2.85
CA LYS A 75 -5.23 15.99 2.28
C LYS A 75 -4.16 16.72 3.10
N ASN A 76 -3.22 17.35 2.41
CA ASN A 76 -2.11 18.09 3.03
C ASN A 76 -1.08 17.22 3.76
N LYS A 77 -1.11 15.91 3.53
CA LYS A 77 -0.09 15.00 4.04
C LYS A 77 0.94 14.70 2.94
N ASN A 78 2.06 14.14 3.34
CA ASN A 78 3.16 13.83 2.41
C ASN A 78 2.87 12.51 1.68
N ILE A 79 1.85 12.54 0.82
CA ILE A 79 1.40 11.36 0.08
C ILE A 79 1.00 11.76 -1.33
N LYS A 80 1.33 10.88 -2.29
CA LYS A 80 0.88 10.99 -3.67
C LYS A 80 -0.01 9.79 -3.96
N ILE A 81 -1.20 10.02 -4.49
CA ILE A 81 -2.17 8.96 -4.73
C ILE A 81 -2.39 8.83 -6.24
N ILE A 82 -2.28 7.60 -6.74
CA ILE A 82 -2.42 7.27 -8.15
C ILE A 82 -3.58 6.28 -8.32
N CYS A 83 -4.50 6.59 -9.23
CA CYS A 83 -5.53 5.64 -9.63
C CYS A 83 -5.04 4.88 -10.85
N GLY A 84 -4.90 3.57 -10.73
CA GLY A 84 -4.43 2.76 -11.84
C GLY A 84 -4.14 1.33 -11.45
N ASP A 85 -3.87 0.51 -12.48
CA ASP A 85 -3.52 -0.87 -12.31
C ASP A 85 -2.01 -0.99 -12.13
N ILE A 86 -1.59 -1.62 -11.03
CA ILE A 86 -0.17 -1.80 -10.75
C ILE A 86 0.53 -2.61 -11.84
N LEU A 87 -0.19 -3.49 -12.53
CA LEU A 87 0.39 -4.28 -13.61
C LEU A 87 0.78 -3.42 -14.83
N ASP A 88 0.14 -2.26 -14.98
CA ASP A 88 0.43 -1.32 -16.06
C ASP A 88 1.38 -0.20 -15.64
N PHE A 89 1.79 -0.19 -14.38
CA PHE A 89 2.64 0.87 -13.86
C PHE A 89 4.07 0.73 -14.39
N ASP A 90 4.66 1.86 -14.74
CA ASP A 90 6.03 1.91 -15.22
C ASP A 90 7.00 2.02 -14.04
N TYR A 91 7.55 0.90 -13.63
CA TYR A 91 8.47 0.83 -12.49
C TYR A 91 9.77 1.59 -12.73
N SER A 92 10.10 1.88 -13.98
CA SER A 92 11.33 2.65 -14.28
C SER A 92 11.25 4.08 -13.73
N LYS A 93 10.06 4.56 -13.45
CA LYS A 93 9.85 5.90 -12.87
C LYS A 93 10.10 5.96 -11.37
N LEU A 94 10.24 4.82 -10.72
CA LEU A 94 10.52 4.78 -9.29
C LEU A 94 12.00 5.00 -9.03
N ILE A 95 12.29 5.73 -7.96
CA ILE A 95 13.69 5.94 -7.57
C ILE A 95 14.29 4.65 -7.01
N ASP A 96 15.59 4.48 -7.21
CA ASP A 96 16.29 3.33 -6.65
C ASP A 96 16.23 3.39 -5.12
N GLY A 97 16.04 2.23 -4.52
CA GLY A 97 16.01 2.14 -3.06
C GLY A 97 14.68 2.46 -2.42
N ILE A 98 13.62 2.68 -3.23
CA ILE A 98 12.28 2.88 -2.68
C ILE A 98 11.77 1.56 -2.08
N THR A 99 11.03 1.66 -0.98
CA THR A 99 10.44 0.51 -0.32
C THR A 99 9.05 0.25 -0.89
N ILE A 100 8.86 -0.92 -1.51
CA ILE A 100 7.59 -1.29 -2.16
C ILE A 100 6.89 -2.37 -1.33
N PHE A 101 5.62 -2.14 -1.05
CA PHE A 101 4.83 -3.06 -0.24
C PHE A 101 3.36 -2.97 -0.64
N GLY A 102 2.57 -3.93 -0.17
CA GLY A 102 1.13 -3.89 -0.43
C GLY A 102 0.42 -5.15 -0.03
N ASN A 103 -0.91 -5.05 0.06
CA ASN A 103 -1.79 -6.16 0.33
C ASN A 103 -2.37 -6.62 -1.01
N LEU A 104 -1.69 -7.55 -1.67
CA LEU A 104 -1.99 -7.93 -3.03
C LEU A 104 -2.44 -9.39 -3.12
N PRO A 105 -3.21 -9.74 -4.16
CA PRO A 105 -3.41 -11.14 -4.49
C PRO A 105 -2.07 -11.82 -4.72
N TYR A 106 -2.00 -13.09 -4.37
CA TYR A 106 -0.76 -13.86 -4.34
C TYR A 106 0.06 -13.74 -5.63
N ASN A 107 -0.60 -13.91 -6.77
CA ASN A 107 0.09 -13.87 -8.07
C ASN A 107 0.70 -12.50 -8.38
N ILE A 108 0.05 -11.44 -7.96
CA ILE A 108 0.57 -10.08 -8.17
C ILE A 108 1.73 -9.81 -7.22
N SER A 109 1.64 -10.29 -5.99
CA SER A 109 2.71 -10.16 -5.01
C SER A 109 4.02 -10.76 -5.52
N SER A 110 3.96 -11.90 -6.20
CA SER A 110 5.15 -12.53 -6.76
C SER A 110 5.85 -11.64 -7.76
N LYS A 111 5.10 -11.00 -8.63
CA LYS A 111 5.66 -10.08 -9.63
C LYS A 111 6.29 -8.86 -8.99
N ILE A 112 5.65 -8.33 -7.96
CA ILE A 112 6.17 -7.18 -7.25
C ILE A 112 7.48 -7.52 -6.54
N THR A 113 7.55 -8.70 -5.95
CA THR A 113 8.77 -9.15 -5.27
C THR A 113 9.96 -9.18 -6.24
N LEU A 114 9.74 -9.64 -7.48
CA LEU A 114 10.81 -9.64 -8.47
C LEU A 114 11.30 -8.23 -8.79
N ASN A 115 10.43 -7.25 -8.76
CA ASN A 115 10.82 -5.87 -9.00
C ASN A 115 11.59 -5.25 -7.83
N ILE A 116 11.26 -5.67 -6.63
CA ILE A 116 11.96 -5.18 -5.43
C ILE A 116 13.42 -5.65 -5.42
N THR A 117 13.69 -6.85 -5.93
CA THR A 117 15.03 -7.42 -5.89
C THR A 117 15.99 -6.81 -6.92
N LYS A 118 15.50 -5.96 -7.76
CA LYS A 118 16.38 -5.22 -8.68
C LYS A 118 17.19 -4.21 -7.91
#